data_0f5c852e4a6126590eb478ab176b47d3
#
_entry.id   0f5c852e4a6126590eb478ab176b47d3
#
_cell.length_a   1.000
_cell.length_b   1.000
_cell.length_c   1.000
_cell.angle_alpha   90.00
_cell.angle_beta   90.00
_cell.angle_gamma   90.00
#
_symmetry.space_group_name_H-M   'P 1'
#
loop_
_entity.id
_entity.type
_entity.pdbx_description
1 polymer ?
#
loop_
_entity_poly.entity_id
_entity_poly.type
_entity_poly.pdbx_seq_one_letter_code
_entity_poly.pdbx_strand_id
1 'polypeptide(L)'
;EKGHDVVHTVRTKRLGESGIKIAVTSLAYKVINFLSDTPLPYNAGDFKLISRKAMEKMLQQKDFRPYIRGLSVWVGYKQSQVNYVRQPRGSGKTKFSLFSAAPATEFIIGITSNSLKPLYLGIILGFLSIIFSIVLILFALYAKFSNFAVPGSTSVIITVSFFSGILLFTLGVI
;
A
#
# COMPACT_ATOMS: atom_id res chain seq x y z
N GLU A 1 -1.18 32.98 -7.25
CA GLU A 1 -1.22 32.53 -8.66
C GLU A 1 0.19 32.57 -9.30
N LYS A 2 1.09 31.66 -8.86
CA LYS A 2 2.47 31.61 -9.37
C LYS A 2 2.62 30.55 -10.50
N GLY A 3 1.58 30.32 -11.31
CA GLY A 3 1.62 29.37 -12.41
C GLY A 3 1.75 27.90 -11.96
N HIS A 4 1.20 27.54 -10.79
CA HIS A 4 1.11 26.17 -10.32
C HIS A 4 -0.27 25.60 -10.66
N ASP A 5 -0.30 24.35 -11.12
CA ASP A 5 -1.52 23.68 -11.52
C ASP A 5 -2.18 22.91 -10.37
N VAL A 6 -1.40 22.47 -9.38
CA VAL A 6 -1.89 21.78 -8.20
C VAL A 6 -1.27 22.38 -6.96
N VAL A 7 -2.10 22.84 -6.01
CA VAL A 7 -1.66 23.36 -4.72
C VAL A 7 -2.19 22.47 -3.61
N HIS A 8 -1.27 21.77 -2.94
CA HIS A 8 -1.58 20.92 -1.82
C HIS A 8 -1.60 21.69 -0.51
N THR A 9 -2.60 21.48 0.33
CA THR A 9 -2.58 22.02 1.69
C THR A 9 -1.95 21.00 2.64
N VAL A 10 -0.91 21.43 3.34
CA VAL A 10 -0.15 20.60 4.29
C VAL A 10 -0.42 21.07 5.70
N ARG A 11 -0.79 20.14 6.57
CA ARG A 11 -1.07 20.40 7.99
C ARG A 11 0.22 20.42 8.78
N THR A 12 0.66 21.57 9.24
CA THR A 12 1.87 21.71 10.08
C THR A 12 1.60 21.29 11.54
N LYS A 13 0.40 21.60 12.07
CA LYS A 13 0.00 21.18 13.41
C LYS A 13 -1.44 20.64 13.39
N ARG A 14 -1.70 19.62 14.18
CA ARG A 14 -2.99 18.98 14.36
C ARG A 14 -3.42 19.16 15.81
N LEU A 15 -4.01 20.30 16.12
CA LEU A 15 -4.50 20.58 17.46
C LEU A 15 -5.69 19.66 17.77
N GLY A 16 -5.67 19.01 18.96
CA GLY A 16 -6.75 18.13 19.42
C GLY A 16 -6.69 16.68 18.90
N GLU A 17 -5.61 16.25 18.24
CA GLU A 17 -5.41 14.84 17.91
C GLU A 17 -4.45 14.16 18.90
N SER A 18 -4.71 12.88 19.27
CA SER A 18 -3.84 12.13 20.16
C SER A 18 -2.49 11.82 19.48
N GLY A 19 -1.40 11.81 20.26
CA GLY A 19 -0.05 11.51 19.78
C GLY A 19 0.03 10.13 19.07
N ILE A 20 -0.69 9.13 19.58
CA ILE A 20 -0.77 7.79 18.98
C ILE A 20 -1.35 7.86 17.57
N LYS A 21 -2.43 8.62 17.39
CA LYS A 21 -3.06 8.79 16.08
C LYS A 21 -2.13 9.47 15.08
N ILE A 22 -1.37 10.46 15.52
CA ILE A 22 -0.38 11.15 14.70
C ILE A 22 0.74 10.19 14.30
N ALA A 23 1.26 9.40 15.25
CA ALA A 23 2.32 8.42 14.99
C ALA A 23 1.89 7.33 13.99
N VAL A 24 0.70 6.73 14.19
CA VAL A 24 0.14 5.71 13.28
C VAL A 24 -0.09 6.30 11.89
N THR A 25 -0.64 7.50 11.80
CA THR A 25 -0.85 8.16 10.50
C THR A 25 0.48 8.46 9.80
N SER A 26 1.48 8.93 10.55
CA SER A 26 2.82 9.21 9.99
C SER A 26 3.49 7.93 9.47
N LEU A 27 3.38 6.83 10.24
CA LEU A 27 3.88 5.52 9.81
C LEU A 27 3.18 5.04 8.54
N ALA A 28 1.85 5.16 8.48
CA ALA A 28 1.07 4.81 7.30
C ALA A 28 1.53 5.59 6.05
N TYR A 29 1.74 6.91 6.16
CA TYR A 29 2.28 7.70 5.06
C TYR A 29 3.71 7.30 4.67
N LYS A 30 4.56 6.92 5.62
CA LYS A 30 5.91 6.41 5.32
C LYS A 30 5.84 5.11 4.53
N VAL A 31 4.98 4.19 4.93
CA VAL A 31 4.77 2.92 4.22
C VAL A 31 4.20 3.15 2.81
N ILE A 32 3.18 4.00 2.69
CA ILE A 32 2.62 4.36 1.38
C ILE A 32 3.71 4.96 0.48
N ASN A 33 4.50 5.92 0.97
CA ASN A 33 5.54 6.55 0.17
C ASN A 33 6.71 5.61 -0.17
N PHE A 34 7.03 4.67 0.69
CA PHE A 34 8.03 3.63 0.41
C PHE A 34 7.56 2.69 -0.70
N LEU A 35 6.29 2.30 -0.67
CA LEU A 35 5.68 1.42 -1.66
C LEU A 35 5.17 2.16 -2.90
N SER A 36 4.96 3.47 -2.85
CA SER A 36 4.45 4.26 -3.97
C SER A 36 5.56 4.69 -4.92
N ASP A 37 5.25 4.72 -6.21
CA ASP A 37 6.13 5.27 -7.24
C ASP A 37 6.04 6.81 -7.31
N THR A 38 4.94 7.37 -6.79
CA THR A 38 4.71 8.81 -6.65
C THR A 38 4.67 9.22 -5.18
N PRO A 39 5.71 9.92 -4.66
CA PRO A 39 5.74 10.30 -3.25
C PRO A 39 4.65 11.31 -2.94
N LEU A 40 3.79 10.96 -2.00
CA LEU A 40 2.73 11.85 -1.51
C LEU A 40 3.30 12.88 -0.53
N PRO A 41 2.88 14.14 -0.60
CA PRO A 41 3.25 15.12 0.41
C PRO A 41 2.78 14.68 1.79
N TYR A 42 3.69 14.65 2.77
CA TYR A 42 3.36 14.29 4.15
C TYR A 42 2.30 15.26 4.71
N ASN A 43 1.33 14.69 5.43
CA ASN A 43 0.25 15.46 6.04
C ASN A 43 -0.63 16.27 5.08
N ALA A 44 -0.53 16.04 3.76
CA ALA A 44 -1.43 16.66 2.81
C ALA A 44 -2.86 16.20 3.06
N GLY A 45 -3.78 17.15 3.08
CA GLY A 45 -5.22 16.91 3.20
C GLY A 45 -5.87 16.68 1.83
N ASP A 46 -7.18 16.43 1.87
CA ASP A 46 -7.99 16.35 0.66
C ASP A 46 -8.35 17.75 0.11
N PHE A 47 -8.19 18.76 0.96
CA PHE A 47 -8.37 20.16 0.54
C PHE A 47 -7.19 20.61 -0.31
N LYS A 48 -7.45 20.92 -1.57
CA LYS A 48 -6.44 21.32 -2.56
C LYS A 48 -7.06 22.19 -3.65
N LEU A 49 -6.25 23.00 -4.28
CA LEU A 49 -6.63 23.75 -5.45
C LEU A 49 -6.03 23.06 -6.68
N ILE A 50 -6.86 22.84 -7.70
CA ILE A 50 -6.46 22.14 -8.92
C ILE A 50 -6.89 22.98 -10.10
N SER A 51 -5.98 23.23 -11.06
CA SER A 51 -6.30 23.92 -12.31
C SER A 51 -7.25 23.05 -13.16
N ARG A 52 -8.03 23.70 -14.01
CA ARG A 52 -8.94 23.00 -14.92
C ARG A 52 -8.22 21.98 -15.79
N LYS A 53 -7.05 22.33 -16.30
CA LYS A 53 -6.19 21.47 -17.12
C LYS A 53 -5.76 20.18 -16.35
N ALA A 54 -5.33 20.33 -15.10
CA ALA A 54 -4.97 19.19 -14.27
C ALA A 54 -6.19 18.33 -13.92
N MET A 55 -7.33 18.97 -13.64
CA MET A 55 -8.59 18.28 -13.36
C MET A 55 -9.06 17.44 -14.55
N GLU A 56 -9.07 18.00 -15.76
CA GLU A 56 -9.44 17.28 -16.98
C GLU A 56 -8.57 16.04 -17.21
N LYS A 57 -7.26 16.14 -16.89
CA LYS A 57 -6.34 15.01 -16.97
C LYS A 57 -6.64 13.93 -15.91
N MET A 58 -6.99 14.35 -14.70
CA MET A 58 -7.42 13.42 -13.63
C MET A 58 -8.71 12.69 -14.01
N LEU A 59 -9.66 13.38 -14.63
CA LEU A 59 -10.95 12.80 -15.04
C LEU A 59 -10.84 11.79 -16.20
N GLN A 60 -9.75 11.81 -16.96
CA GLN A 60 -9.47 10.80 -17.98
C GLN A 60 -9.16 9.42 -17.39
N GLN A 61 -8.75 9.37 -16.14
CA GLN A 61 -8.55 8.11 -15.41
C GLN A 61 -9.92 7.54 -15.01
N LYS A 62 -10.22 6.35 -15.52
CA LYS A 62 -11.51 5.67 -15.30
C LYS A 62 -11.42 4.65 -14.18
N ASP A 63 -10.78 5.01 -13.07
CA ASP A 63 -10.69 4.12 -11.92
C ASP A 63 -12.02 4.04 -11.17
N PHE A 64 -12.41 2.84 -10.76
CA PHE A 64 -13.63 2.61 -9.98
C PHE A 64 -13.60 3.30 -8.61
N ARG A 65 -12.40 3.41 -8.01
CA ARG A 65 -12.16 4.10 -6.74
C ARG A 65 -10.89 4.96 -6.83
N PRO A 66 -10.97 6.15 -7.47
CA PRO A 66 -9.79 6.97 -7.66
C PRO A 66 -9.23 7.47 -6.32
N TYR A 67 -7.94 7.23 -6.10
CA TYR A 67 -7.23 7.79 -4.96
C TYR A 67 -6.77 9.22 -5.28
N ILE A 68 -7.64 10.19 -4.99
CA ILE A 68 -7.45 11.61 -5.40
C ILE A 68 -6.13 12.19 -4.90
N ARG A 69 -5.63 11.77 -3.74
CA ARG A 69 -4.35 12.24 -3.19
C ARG A 69 -3.18 11.83 -4.09
N GLY A 70 -3.12 10.57 -4.48
CA GLY A 70 -2.10 10.07 -5.40
C GLY A 70 -2.29 10.58 -6.81
N LEU A 71 -3.51 10.54 -7.30
CA LEU A 71 -3.84 10.99 -8.65
C LEU A 71 -3.45 12.46 -8.89
N SER A 72 -3.65 13.33 -7.91
CA SER A 72 -3.25 14.74 -7.99
C SER A 72 -1.73 14.97 -8.03
N VAL A 73 -0.94 14.02 -7.54
CA VAL A 73 0.52 14.05 -7.67
C VAL A 73 0.94 13.40 -9.00
N TRP A 74 0.30 12.30 -9.36
CA TRP A 74 0.60 11.51 -10.55
C TRP A 74 0.43 12.28 -11.86
N VAL A 75 -0.53 13.22 -11.95
CA VAL A 75 -0.74 14.02 -13.17
C VAL A 75 0.48 14.82 -13.61
N GLY A 76 1.49 15.00 -12.74
CA GLY A 76 2.81 15.52 -13.12
C GLY A 76 2.86 17.00 -13.47
N TYR A 77 1.80 17.78 -13.28
CA TYR A 77 1.79 19.22 -13.46
C TYR A 77 2.55 19.95 -12.35
N LYS A 78 2.83 21.23 -12.58
CA LYS A 78 3.58 22.05 -11.63
C LYS A 78 2.84 22.15 -10.30
N GLN A 79 3.47 21.67 -9.23
CA GLN A 79 2.86 21.54 -7.91
C GLN A 79 3.47 22.49 -6.91
N SER A 80 2.69 22.91 -5.93
CA SER A 80 3.18 23.65 -4.76
C SER A 80 2.45 23.21 -3.49
N GLN A 81 2.95 23.64 -2.35
CA GLN A 81 2.40 23.32 -1.04
C GLN A 81 2.13 24.61 -0.25
N VAL A 82 1.00 24.66 0.42
CA VAL A 82 0.63 25.72 1.36
C VAL A 82 0.43 25.11 2.74
N ASN A 83 1.21 25.61 3.68
CA ASN A 83 1.14 25.14 5.06
C ASN A 83 0.02 25.83 5.82
N TYR A 84 -0.73 25.08 6.62
CA TYR A 84 -1.74 25.63 7.51
C TYR A 84 -1.82 24.89 8.84
N VAL A 85 -2.32 25.58 9.86
CA VAL A 85 -2.60 25.00 11.16
C VAL A 85 -4.07 24.59 11.21
N ARG A 86 -4.33 23.30 11.41
CA ARG A 86 -5.69 22.82 11.53
C ARG A 86 -6.23 23.12 12.93
N GLN A 87 -7.27 23.94 12.98
CA GLN A 87 -8.00 24.19 14.20
C GLN A 87 -8.77 22.94 14.68
N PRO A 88 -8.93 22.74 15.99
CA PRO A 88 -9.78 21.68 16.53
C PRO A 88 -11.23 21.91 16.09
N ARG A 89 -12.00 20.83 16.02
CA ARG A 89 -13.43 20.94 15.69
C ARG A 89 -14.17 21.60 16.85
N GLY A 90 -15.05 22.53 16.53
CA GLY A 90 -15.91 23.17 17.54
C GLY A 90 -16.94 22.21 18.13
N SER A 91 -17.41 21.19 17.36
CA SER A 91 -18.39 20.18 17.82
C SER A 91 -18.37 18.95 16.91
N GLY A 92 -19.02 17.86 17.36
CA GLY A 92 -19.20 16.62 16.59
C GLY A 92 -18.16 15.53 16.83
N LYS A 93 -18.54 14.27 16.52
CA LYS A 93 -17.67 13.09 16.64
C LYS A 93 -16.82 12.89 15.38
N THR A 94 -15.62 12.34 15.54
CA THR A 94 -14.76 11.99 14.39
C THR A 94 -15.30 10.77 13.64
N LYS A 95 -15.47 10.88 12.32
CA LYS A 95 -15.80 9.74 11.45
C LYS A 95 -14.61 8.79 11.24
N PHE A 96 -13.38 9.29 11.44
CA PHE A 96 -12.14 8.51 11.29
C PHE A 96 -11.56 8.17 12.66
N SER A 97 -12.14 7.17 13.32
CA SER A 97 -11.55 6.54 14.50
C SER A 97 -10.41 5.62 14.07
N LEU A 98 -9.40 5.42 14.92
CA LEU A 98 -8.29 4.48 14.64
C LEU A 98 -8.78 3.05 14.43
N PHE A 99 -9.88 2.67 15.07
CA PHE A 99 -10.47 1.33 15.01
C PHE A 99 -11.63 1.22 13.99
N SER A 100 -11.85 2.24 13.16
CA SER A 100 -12.86 2.15 12.10
C SER A 100 -12.25 1.59 10.81
N ALA A 101 -13.07 0.97 9.97
CA ALA A 101 -12.65 0.44 8.67
C ALA A 101 -12.15 1.53 7.70
N ALA A 102 -12.60 2.78 7.86
CA ALA A 102 -12.28 3.86 6.92
C ALA A 102 -10.77 4.16 6.78
N PRO A 103 -9.97 4.33 7.87
CA PRO A 103 -8.53 4.51 7.73
C PRO A 103 -7.82 3.31 7.09
N ALA A 104 -8.25 2.08 7.40
CA ALA A 104 -7.67 0.87 6.81
C ALA A 104 -7.95 0.80 5.30
N THR A 105 -9.17 1.10 4.89
CA THR A 105 -9.56 1.14 3.46
C THR A 105 -8.76 2.20 2.71
N GLU A 106 -8.64 3.42 3.25
CA GLU A 106 -7.82 4.49 2.66
C GLU A 106 -6.34 4.11 2.54
N PHE A 107 -5.81 3.39 3.54
CA PHE A 107 -4.44 2.90 3.53
C PHE A 107 -4.23 1.86 2.42
N ILE A 108 -5.12 0.88 2.29
CA ILE A 108 -5.07 -0.15 1.24
C ILE A 108 -5.17 0.51 -0.14
N ILE A 109 -6.15 1.39 -0.35
CA ILE A 109 -6.32 2.12 -1.61
C ILE A 109 -5.06 2.94 -1.91
N GLY A 110 -4.48 3.62 -0.91
CA GLY A 110 -3.26 4.41 -1.07
C GLY A 110 -2.07 3.61 -1.55
N ILE A 111 -1.92 2.36 -1.12
CA ILE A 111 -0.85 1.46 -1.54
C ILE A 111 -1.12 0.90 -2.94
N THR A 112 -2.35 0.40 -3.18
CA THR A 112 -2.67 -0.34 -4.41
C THR A 112 -2.91 0.54 -5.62
N SER A 113 -3.42 1.77 -5.43
CA SER A 113 -3.76 2.65 -6.56
C SER A 113 -2.58 3.38 -7.19
N ASN A 114 -1.43 3.47 -6.50
CA ASN A 114 -0.31 4.31 -6.97
C ASN A 114 1.02 3.57 -7.10
N SER A 115 1.00 2.23 -7.03
CA SER A 115 2.24 1.47 -7.12
C SER A 115 2.01 0.03 -7.56
N LEU A 116 2.92 -0.45 -8.38
CA LEU A 116 3.05 -1.87 -8.72
C LEU A 116 3.95 -2.64 -7.73
N LYS A 117 4.63 -1.95 -6.80
CA LYS A 117 5.55 -2.58 -5.85
C LYS A 117 4.92 -3.67 -4.98
N PRO A 118 3.67 -3.53 -4.48
CA PRO A 118 3.01 -4.63 -3.77
C PRO A 118 2.85 -5.90 -4.61
N LEU A 119 2.59 -5.72 -5.91
CA LEU A 119 2.48 -6.84 -6.86
C LEU A 119 3.85 -7.50 -7.06
N TYR A 120 4.91 -6.72 -7.27
CA TYR A 120 6.27 -7.26 -7.37
C TYR A 120 6.71 -7.99 -6.09
N LEU A 121 6.34 -7.48 -4.92
CA LEU A 121 6.60 -8.18 -3.66
C LEU A 121 5.91 -9.57 -3.64
N GLY A 122 4.67 -9.65 -4.08
CA GLY A 122 3.94 -10.92 -4.21
C GLY A 122 4.66 -11.90 -5.16
N ILE A 123 5.10 -11.43 -6.31
CA ILE A 123 5.85 -12.24 -7.28
C ILE A 123 7.16 -12.75 -6.68
N ILE A 124 7.93 -11.88 -6.01
CA ILE A 124 9.20 -12.26 -5.36
C ILE A 124 8.96 -13.31 -4.27
N LEU A 125 7.97 -13.10 -3.40
CA LEU A 125 7.62 -14.06 -2.35
C LEU A 125 7.16 -15.39 -2.93
N GLY A 126 6.36 -15.36 -4.00
CA GLY A 126 5.93 -16.57 -4.72
C GLY A 126 7.12 -17.34 -5.31
N PHE A 127 8.07 -16.64 -5.93
CA PHE A 127 9.27 -17.26 -6.48
C PHE A 127 10.17 -17.86 -5.38
N LEU A 128 10.38 -17.16 -4.29
CA LEU A 128 11.12 -17.68 -3.13
C LEU A 128 10.42 -18.90 -2.52
N SER A 129 9.10 -18.92 -2.49
CA SER A 129 8.31 -20.07 -2.03
C SER A 129 8.50 -21.30 -2.91
N ILE A 130 8.60 -21.13 -4.22
CA ILE A 130 8.88 -22.25 -5.15
C ILE A 130 10.27 -22.83 -4.86
N ILE A 131 11.29 -21.97 -4.72
CA ILE A 131 12.66 -22.41 -4.39
C ILE A 131 12.66 -23.18 -3.07
N PHE A 132 12.02 -22.65 -2.05
CA PHE A 132 11.91 -23.29 -0.75
C PHE A 132 11.19 -24.65 -0.83
N SER A 133 10.11 -24.75 -1.62
CA SER A 133 9.40 -26.01 -1.87
C SER A 133 10.30 -27.05 -2.51
N ILE A 134 11.11 -26.65 -3.50
CA ILE A 134 12.07 -27.57 -4.16
C ILE A 134 13.09 -28.10 -3.14
N VAL A 135 13.63 -27.25 -2.28
CA VAL A 135 14.56 -27.65 -1.23
C VAL A 135 13.91 -28.64 -0.26
N LEU A 136 12.67 -28.40 0.15
CA LEU A 136 11.92 -29.33 1.01
C LEU A 136 11.66 -30.68 0.32
N ILE A 137 11.35 -30.69 -0.97
CA ILE A 137 11.15 -31.92 -1.74
C ILE A 137 12.45 -32.73 -1.81
N LEU A 138 13.57 -32.09 -2.11
CA LEU A 138 14.88 -32.75 -2.15
C LEU A 138 15.28 -33.31 -0.78
N PHE A 139 15.04 -32.54 0.29
CA PHE A 139 15.25 -32.99 1.66
C PHE A 139 14.38 -34.22 2.02
N ALA A 140 13.09 -34.19 1.65
CA ALA A 140 12.18 -35.29 1.91
C ALA A 140 12.57 -36.57 1.15
N LEU A 141 13.05 -36.42 -0.09
CA LEU A 141 13.59 -37.53 -0.88
C LEU A 141 14.85 -38.10 -0.23
N TYR A 142 15.80 -37.23 0.17
CA TYR A 142 17.01 -37.66 0.87
C TYR A 142 16.68 -38.41 2.15
N ALA A 143 15.80 -37.90 3.00
CA ALA A 143 15.35 -38.55 4.23
C ALA A 143 14.72 -39.93 3.97
N LYS A 144 13.98 -40.07 2.88
CA LYS A 144 13.39 -41.36 2.46
C LYS A 144 14.47 -42.38 2.08
N PHE A 145 15.45 -41.99 1.27
CA PHE A 145 16.53 -42.88 0.85
C PHE A 145 17.49 -43.26 2.00
N SER A 146 17.63 -42.35 2.97
CA SER A 146 18.44 -42.59 4.18
C SER A 146 17.71 -43.35 5.28
N ASN A 147 16.48 -43.82 5.05
CA ASN A 147 15.62 -44.52 6.03
C ASN A 147 15.31 -43.74 7.31
N PHE A 148 15.45 -42.41 7.30
CA PHE A 148 15.04 -41.54 8.40
C PHE A 148 13.60 -41.06 8.30
N ALA A 149 12.94 -41.26 7.15
CA ALA A 149 11.60 -40.77 6.94
C ALA A 149 10.55 -41.72 7.54
N VAL A 150 9.59 -41.15 8.24
CA VAL A 150 8.39 -41.88 8.66
C VAL A 150 7.59 -42.30 7.41
N PRO A 151 7.12 -43.55 7.31
CA PRO A 151 6.32 -44.01 6.17
C PRO A 151 5.14 -43.06 5.89
N GLY A 152 5.01 -42.63 4.63
CA GLY A 152 3.96 -41.70 4.19
C GLY A 152 4.30 -40.21 4.33
N SER A 153 5.22 -39.81 5.22
CA SER A 153 5.57 -38.39 5.43
C SER A 153 6.13 -37.69 4.21
N THR A 154 6.99 -38.41 3.45
CA THR A 154 7.63 -37.88 2.24
C THR A 154 6.61 -37.44 1.18
N SER A 155 5.59 -38.27 0.91
CA SER A 155 4.57 -37.97 -0.08
C SER A 155 3.71 -36.76 0.33
N VAL A 156 3.37 -36.64 1.62
CA VAL A 156 2.64 -35.49 2.15
C VAL A 156 3.45 -34.21 2.01
N ILE A 157 4.73 -34.22 2.42
CA ILE A 157 5.62 -33.05 2.30
C ILE A 157 5.73 -32.61 0.85
N ILE A 158 5.98 -33.53 -0.07
CA ILE A 158 6.09 -33.23 -1.51
C ILE A 158 4.81 -32.57 -2.03
N THR A 159 3.67 -33.19 -1.76
CA THR A 159 2.37 -32.71 -2.25
C THR A 159 2.03 -31.33 -1.71
N VAL A 160 2.15 -31.16 -0.39
CA VAL A 160 1.83 -29.86 0.26
C VAL A 160 2.80 -28.76 -0.20
N SER A 161 4.11 -29.05 -0.26
CA SER A 161 5.11 -28.06 -0.69
C SER A 161 4.91 -27.65 -2.16
N PHE A 162 4.62 -28.59 -3.05
CA PHE A 162 4.39 -28.35 -4.45
C PHE A 162 3.18 -27.43 -4.68
N PHE A 163 2.02 -27.81 -4.13
CA PHE A 163 0.81 -27.02 -4.30
C PHE A 163 0.87 -25.66 -3.58
N SER A 164 1.51 -25.59 -2.41
CA SER A 164 1.71 -24.30 -1.71
C SER A 164 2.59 -23.35 -2.51
N GLY A 165 3.66 -23.84 -3.14
CA GLY A 165 4.53 -23.05 -4.00
C GLY A 165 3.79 -22.47 -5.20
N ILE A 166 3.02 -23.30 -5.92
CA ILE A 166 2.19 -22.84 -7.04
C ILE A 166 1.15 -21.81 -6.59
N LEU A 167 0.47 -22.07 -5.47
CA LEU A 167 -0.59 -21.20 -4.97
C LEU A 167 -0.07 -19.82 -4.59
N LEU A 168 1.07 -19.76 -3.89
CA LEU A 168 1.71 -18.49 -3.53
C LEU A 168 2.23 -17.74 -4.77
N PHE A 169 2.77 -18.45 -5.77
CA PHE A 169 3.21 -17.84 -7.02
C PHE A 169 2.02 -17.25 -7.79
N THR A 170 0.93 -17.99 -7.93
CA THR A 170 -0.28 -17.49 -8.63
C THR A 170 -0.91 -16.31 -7.93
N LEU A 171 -0.97 -16.33 -6.59
CA LEU A 171 -1.42 -15.18 -5.80
C LEU A 171 -0.52 -13.94 -5.96
N GLY A 172 0.77 -14.14 -6.21
CA GLY A 172 1.69 -13.05 -6.46
C GLY A 172 1.60 -12.46 -7.87
N VAL A 173 1.06 -13.21 -8.84
CA VAL A 173 0.88 -12.76 -10.23
C VAL A 173 -0.47 -12.06 -10.45
N ILE A 174 -1.50 -12.40 -9.67
CA ILE A 174 -2.85 -11.77 -9.73
C ILE A 174 -2.87 -10.41 -9.07
#